data_a49eae4627e878f8c33d6f6d54b2baf1
#
_entry.id   a49eae4627e878f8c33d6f6d54b2baf1
#
_cell.length_a   1.000
_cell.length_b   1.000
_cell.length_c   1.000
_cell.angle_alpha   90.00
_cell.angle_beta   90.00
_cell.angle_gamma   90.00
#
_symmetry.space_group_name_H-M   'P 1'
#
loop_
_entity.id
_entity.type
_entity.pdbx_description
1 polymer ?
#
loop_
_entity_poly.entity_id
_entity_poly.type
_entity_poly.pdbx_seq_one_letter_code
_entity_poly.pdbx_strand_id
1 'polypeptide(L)'
;VDGWRLDVAADLGQSNEYNHRFWKKFRQVVKKANPNAIILAEHYGDPSEWLQGDEWDTVMNYDAFMEPITWFLTGMEKHSDEFQAEWYGNGDKFFRTMEHNMSKFQRQSLDVAMNELSNHDHSRFLTRTNRTVGRIATKGAKAANENVEKCILREAVVMQMTWPGAPTVYYGDEAGMVGWTDPDNRRSYPWGKQDWELIEFHKDMIRIHKKYECFRSGSYKSIASGSHWICYGRFNKKLQA
;
A
#
# COMPACT_ATOMS: atom_id res chain seq x y z
N VAL A 1 22.80 -7.71 2.58
CA VAL A 1 21.35 -7.50 2.34
C VAL A 1 20.94 -6.16 2.92
N ASP A 2 20.00 -5.49 2.27
CA ASP A 2 19.55 -4.15 2.65
C ASP A 2 18.30 -4.22 3.56
N GLY A 3 17.70 -5.39 3.71
CA GLY A 3 16.58 -5.61 4.60
C GLY A 3 15.93 -6.97 4.44
N TRP A 4 14.86 -7.16 5.22
CA TRP A 4 14.05 -8.38 5.27
C TRP A 4 12.57 -8.03 5.18
N ARG A 5 11.84 -8.71 4.33
CA ARG A 5 10.38 -8.83 4.41
C ARG A 5 10.07 -10.16 5.09
N LEU A 6 9.31 -10.10 6.15
CA LEU A 6 9.01 -11.22 7.03
C LEU A 6 7.59 -11.71 6.75
N ASP A 7 7.49 -12.96 6.35
CA ASP A 7 6.22 -13.60 6.03
C ASP A 7 5.44 -13.94 7.30
N VAL A 8 4.16 -13.60 7.35
CA VAL A 8 3.22 -13.93 8.44
C VAL A 8 3.85 -13.71 9.83
N ALA A 9 4.52 -12.59 10.01
CA ALA A 9 5.46 -12.38 11.11
C ALA A 9 4.82 -12.42 12.51
N ALA A 10 3.55 -11.97 12.65
CA ALA A 10 2.84 -11.98 13.92
C ALA A 10 2.50 -13.38 14.42
N ASP A 11 2.34 -14.33 13.50
CA ASP A 11 1.92 -15.72 13.84
C ASP A 11 3.11 -16.66 14.09
N LEU A 12 4.36 -16.13 14.05
CA LEU A 12 5.54 -16.94 14.29
C LEU A 12 5.58 -17.45 15.74
N GLY A 13 5.66 -18.77 15.87
CA GLY A 13 5.82 -19.44 17.17
C GLY A 13 4.49 -19.86 17.80
N GLN A 14 4.58 -20.30 19.07
CA GLN A 14 3.44 -20.90 19.77
C GLN A 14 2.79 -19.97 20.81
N SER A 15 3.37 -18.80 21.03
CA SER A 15 2.86 -17.80 21.97
C SER A 15 3.36 -16.39 21.63
N ASN A 16 2.60 -15.37 22.03
CA ASN A 16 3.02 -13.96 21.89
C ASN A 16 4.38 -13.70 22.54
N GLU A 17 4.63 -14.24 23.74
CA GLU A 17 5.92 -14.06 24.42
C GLU A 17 7.09 -14.63 23.61
N TYR A 18 6.90 -15.79 22.98
CA TYR A 18 7.91 -16.38 22.10
C TYR A 18 8.11 -15.51 20.86
N ASN A 19 7.04 -15.05 20.23
CA ASN A 19 7.04 -14.20 19.05
C ASN A 19 7.85 -12.91 19.30
N HIS A 20 7.51 -12.15 20.31
CA HIS A 20 8.22 -10.92 20.68
C HIS A 20 9.70 -11.16 21.01
N ARG A 21 9.99 -12.20 21.79
CA ARG A 21 11.39 -12.56 22.12
C ARG A 21 12.19 -12.93 20.88
N PHE A 22 11.58 -13.64 19.92
CA PHE A 22 12.22 -13.99 18.65
C PHE A 22 12.55 -12.75 17.82
N TRP A 23 11.57 -11.83 17.63
CA TRP A 23 11.76 -10.64 16.81
C TRP A 23 12.76 -9.66 17.44
N LYS A 24 12.79 -9.52 18.75
CA LYS A 24 13.84 -8.75 19.45
C LYS A 24 15.22 -9.32 19.17
N LYS A 25 15.35 -10.64 19.23
CA LYS A 25 16.63 -11.30 18.92
C LYS A 25 17.01 -11.18 17.45
N PHE A 26 16.03 -11.34 16.55
CA PHE A 26 16.23 -11.18 15.11
C PHE A 26 16.74 -9.77 14.79
N ARG A 27 16.09 -8.74 15.34
CA ARG A 27 16.53 -7.36 15.18
C ARG A 27 17.95 -7.14 15.65
N GLN A 28 18.30 -7.62 16.85
CA GLN A 28 19.65 -7.49 17.36
C GLN A 28 20.70 -8.06 16.40
N VAL A 29 20.45 -9.23 15.81
CA VAL A 29 21.36 -9.87 14.86
C VAL A 29 21.45 -9.07 13.56
N VAL A 30 20.31 -8.69 12.99
CA VAL A 30 20.25 -7.93 11.72
C VAL A 30 20.93 -6.58 11.86
N LYS A 31 20.57 -5.80 12.89
CA LYS A 31 21.13 -4.45 13.11
C LYS A 31 22.62 -4.48 13.51
N LYS A 32 23.08 -5.55 14.13
CA LYS A 32 24.53 -5.76 14.37
C LYS A 32 25.29 -5.99 13.06
N ALA A 33 24.70 -6.73 12.12
CA ALA A 33 25.31 -7.01 10.83
C ALA A 33 25.25 -5.80 9.87
N ASN A 34 24.10 -5.12 9.82
CA ASN A 34 23.89 -3.91 9.05
C ASN A 34 22.87 -3.00 9.77
N PRO A 35 23.30 -1.91 10.43
CA PRO A 35 22.41 -1.03 11.17
C PRO A 35 21.36 -0.34 10.29
N ASN A 36 21.62 -0.23 8.99
CA ASN A 36 20.71 0.38 8.02
C ASN A 36 19.74 -0.62 7.36
N ALA A 37 19.87 -1.92 7.62
CA ALA A 37 18.96 -2.92 7.06
C ALA A 37 17.56 -2.73 7.61
N ILE A 38 16.55 -2.64 6.73
CA ILE A 38 15.15 -2.53 7.14
C ILE A 38 14.57 -3.90 7.54
N ILE A 39 13.73 -3.92 8.57
CA ILE A 39 12.95 -5.08 9.00
C ILE A 39 11.48 -4.73 8.80
N LEU A 40 10.89 -5.28 7.74
CA LEU A 40 9.51 -5.02 7.30
C LEU A 40 8.70 -6.31 7.44
N ALA A 41 7.61 -6.26 8.20
CA ALA A 41 6.78 -7.43 8.43
C ALA A 41 5.52 -7.41 7.55
N GLU A 42 5.09 -8.58 7.11
CA GLU A 42 3.71 -8.77 6.70
C GLU A 42 2.85 -8.92 7.95
N HIS A 43 1.87 -8.03 8.07
CA HIS A 43 0.94 -8.04 9.18
C HIS A 43 -0.35 -7.30 8.80
N TYR A 44 -1.49 -7.88 9.16
CA TYR A 44 -2.81 -7.26 9.09
C TYR A 44 -3.24 -6.78 10.49
N GLY A 45 -3.91 -5.65 10.55
CA GLY A 45 -4.41 -5.10 11.80
C GLY A 45 -3.41 -4.17 12.50
N ASP A 46 -3.44 -4.15 13.82
CA ASP A 46 -2.67 -3.21 14.64
C ASP A 46 -1.21 -3.67 14.85
N PRO A 47 -0.22 -3.01 14.24
CA PRO A 47 1.19 -3.40 14.40
C PRO A 47 1.87 -2.78 15.61
N SER A 48 1.17 -2.00 16.44
CA SER A 48 1.76 -1.12 17.46
C SER A 48 2.62 -1.88 18.48
N GLU A 49 2.26 -3.13 18.82
CA GLU A 49 3.01 -3.94 19.77
C GLU A 49 4.45 -4.25 19.30
N TRP A 50 4.65 -4.44 17.98
CA TRP A 50 5.97 -4.75 17.40
C TRP A 50 6.74 -3.52 16.92
N LEU A 51 6.11 -2.34 16.86
CA LEU A 51 6.73 -1.10 16.38
C LEU A 51 7.28 -0.23 17.52
N GLN A 52 7.67 -0.83 18.65
CA GLN A 52 8.23 -0.12 19.80
C GLN A 52 9.73 0.23 19.64
N GLY A 53 10.35 -0.12 18.52
CA GLY A 53 11.75 0.20 18.19
C GLY A 53 12.74 -0.92 18.49
N ASP A 54 12.28 -2.04 19.04
CA ASP A 54 13.10 -3.18 19.41
C ASP A 54 12.80 -4.47 18.62
N GLU A 55 11.82 -4.45 17.71
CA GLU A 55 11.42 -5.57 16.86
C GLU A 55 11.41 -5.18 15.37
N TRP A 56 10.24 -4.90 14.77
CA TRP A 56 10.15 -4.49 13.37
C TRP A 56 10.40 -2.98 13.22
N ASP A 57 10.90 -2.58 12.05
CA ASP A 57 10.97 -1.17 11.69
C ASP A 57 9.62 -0.67 11.18
N THR A 58 8.91 -1.51 10.41
CA THR A 58 7.63 -1.19 9.77
C THR A 58 6.91 -2.43 9.27
N VAL A 59 5.78 -2.22 8.59
CA VAL A 59 4.95 -3.27 7.99
C VAL A 59 4.57 -2.97 6.54
N MET A 60 4.10 -4.00 5.81
CA MET A 60 3.28 -3.80 4.62
C MET A 60 2.01 -3.05 5.03
N ASN A 61 1.80 -1.86 4.46
CA ASN A 61 0.81 -0.90 4.98
C ASN A 61 -0.60 -1.20 4.46
N TYR A 62 -1.17 -2.31 4.88
CA TYR A 62 -2.50 -2.71 4.46
C TYR A 62 -3.59 -1.80 5.01
N ASP A 63 -3.64 -1.64 6.33
CA ASP A 63 -4.73 -0.96 7.03
C ASP A 63 -4.65 0.57 6.93
N ALA A 64 -3.43 1.15 6.97
CA ALA A 64 -3.24 2.59 6.90
C ALA A 64 -2.92 3.11 5.48
N PHE A 65 -3.10 2.26 4.43
CA PHE A 65 -2.91 2.68 3.05
C PHE A 65 -3.74 1.86 2.07
N MET A 66 -3.40 0.57 1.81
CA MET A 66 -3.93 -0.19 0.68
C MET A 66 -5.45 -0.35 0.73
N GLU A 67 -5.98 -0.80 1.87
CA GLU A 67 -7.40 -1.11 1.99
C GLU A 67 -8.28 0.14 1.91
N PRO A 68 -8.04 1.20 2.70
CA PRO A 68 -8.89 2.40 2.59
C PRO A 68 -8.86 3.05 1.21
N ILE A 69 -7.72 3.05 0.52
CA ILE A 69 -7.61 3.57 -0.84
C ILE A 69 -8.43 2.73 -1.83
N THR A 70 -8.32 1.41 -1.73
CA THR A 70 -9.08 0.53 -2.64
C THR A 70 -10.59 0.66 -2.41
N TRP A 71 -11.03 0.71 -1.14
CA TRP A 71 -12.44 0.91 -0.82
C TRP A 71 -12.96 2.27 -1.30
N PHE A 72 -12.23 3.35 -1.05
CA PHE A 72 -12.64 4.70 -1.44
C PHE A 72 -12.72 4.86 -2.96
N LEU A 73 -11.68 4.46 -3.69
CA LEU A 73 -11.60 4.69 -5.14
C LEU A 73 -12.39 3.66 -5.96
N THR A 74 -12.53 2.45 -5.47
CA THR A 74 -13.14 1.36 -6.26
C THR A 74 -14.38 0.74 -5.63
N GLY A 75 -14.56 0.85 -4.32
CA GLY A 75 -15.56 0.11 -3.56
C GLY A 75 -15.21 -1.37 -3.37
N MET A 76 -14.13 -1.84 -3.98
CA MET A 76 -13.75 -3.25 -3.93
C MET A 76 -12.88 -3.57 -2.73
N GLU A 77 -13.09 -4.75 -2.17
CA GLU A 77 -12.17 -5.38 -1.24
C GLU A 77 -10.90 -5.85 -1.98
N LYS A 78 -9.77 -5.95 -1.29
CA LYS A 78 -8.44 -6.24 -1.87
C LYS A 78 -8.33 -7.51 -2.71
N HIS A 79 -9.15 -8.52 -2.43
CA HIS A 79 -9.19 -9.76 -3.21
C HIS A 79 -10.23 -9.74 -4.35
N SER A 80 -11.04 -8.69 -4.44
CA SER A 80 -12.22 -8.60 -5.32
C SER A 80 -13.35 -9.56 -4.94
N ASP A 81 -13.45 -9.95 -3.66
CA ASP A 81 -14.49 -10.86 -3.19
C ASP A 81 -15.78 -10.14 -2.82
N GLU A 82 -15.71 -8.82 -2.58
CA GLU A 82 -16.85 -8.03 -2.11
C GLU A 82 -16.80 -6.60 -2.68
N PHE A 83 -18.00 -6.04 -2.94
CA PHE A 83 -18.18 -4.62 -3.22
C PHE A 83 -18.83 -3.93 -2.01
N GLN A 84 -18.13 -2.98 -1.42
CA GLN A 84 -18.53 -2.26 -0.22
C GLN A 84 -19.06 -0.86 -0.56
N ALA A 85 -20.32 -0.79 -0.96
CA ALA A 85 -20.97 0.44 -1.45
C ALA A 85 -20.88 1.63 -0.48
N GLU A 86 -20.88 1.38 0.82
CA GLU A 86 -20.80 2.41 1.87
C GLU A 86 -19.42 3.09 1.97
N TRP A 87 -18.37 2.48 1.38
CA TRP A 87 -17.02 3.02 1.33
C TRP A 87 -16.74 3.77 0.04
N TYR A 88 -17.40 3.35 -1.04
CA TYR A 88 -17.14 3.89 -2.37
C TYR A 88 -17.44 5.39 -2.42
N GLY A 89 -16.40 6.18 -2.67
CA GLY A 89 -16.48 7.64 -2.74
C GLY A 89 -16.74 8.35 -1.41
N ASN A 90 -16.71 7.65 -0.27
CA ASN A 90 -16.96 8.25 1.05
C ASN A 90 -15.68 8.85 1.63
N GLY A 91 -15.42 10.14 1.34
CA GLY A 91 -14.21 10.82 1.76
C GLY A 91 -14.07 10.99 3.26
N ASP A 92 -15.17 11.19 3.99
CA ASP A 92 -15.14 11.31 5.47
C ASP A 92 -14.78 9.98 6.14
N LYS A 93 -15.36 8.89 5.65
CA LYS A 93 -15.04 7.55 6.13
C LYS A 93 -13.59 7.18 5.81
N PHE A 94 -13.13 7.53 4.61
CA PHE A 94 -11.73 7.36 4.20
C PHE A 94 -10.78 8.05 5.18
N PHE A 95 -10.92 9.35 5.42
CA PHE A 95 -10.03 10.08 6.31
C PHE A 95 -10.04 9.55 7.74
N ARG A 96 -11.22 9.29 8.30
CA ARG A 96 -11.33 8.72 9.66
C ARG A 96 -10.58 7.40 9.79
N THR A 97 -10.70 6.52 8.80
CA THR A 97 -10.03 5.22 8.82
C THR A 97 -8.52 5.35 8.64
N MET A 98 -8.08 6.19 7.69
CA MET A 98 -6.65 6.44 7.48
C MET A 98 -5.99 7.03 8.72
N GLU A 99 -6.58 8.06 9.32
CA GLU A 99 -6.05 8.72 10.52
C GLU A 99 -6.05 7.79 11.74
N HIS A 100 -7.11 7.00 11.91
CA HIS A 100 -7.17 5.99 12.97
C HIS A 100 -6.04 4.96 12.80
N ASN A 101 -5.85 4.40 11.60
CA ASN A 101 -4.83 3.39 11.39
C ASN A 101 -3.41 3.98 11.42
N MET A 102 -3.19 5.17 10.86
CA MET A 102 -1.89 5.85 10.98
C MET A 102 -1.51 6.17 12.43
N SER A 103 -2.48 6.42 13.33
CA SER A 103 -2.22 6.71 14.74
C SER A 103 -1.61 5.52 15.52
N LYS A 104 -1.69 4.30 14.98
CA LYS A 104 -1.08 3.09 15.54
C LYS A 104 0.43 3.00 15.28
N PHE A 105 0.95 3.87 14.41
CA PHE A 105 2.37 3.89 14.06
C PHE A 105 3.10 4.99 14.82
N GLN A 106 4.33 4.68 15.23
CA GLN A 106 5.30 5.73 15.50
C GLN A 106 5.69 6.42 14.19
N ARG A 107 6.04 7.70 14.23
CA ARG A 107 6.34 8.49 13.04
C ARG A 107 7.39 7.85 12.13
N GLN A 108 8.50 7.38 12.70
CA GLN A 108 9.58 6.75 11.94
C GLN A 108 9.15 5.45 11.25
N SER A 109 8.25 4.69 11.86
CA SER A 109 7.70 3.47 11.27
C SER A 109 6.70 3.77 10.16
N LEU A 110 5.89 4.82 10.33
CA LEU A 110 4.95 5.28 9.30
C LEU A 110 5.67 5.82 8.07
N ASP A 111 6.73 6.62 8.25
CA ASP A 111 7.47 7.23 7.13
C ASP A 111 8.13 6.20 6.20
N VAL A 112 8.34 4.97 6.66
CA VAL A 112 8.90 3.86 5.88
C VAL A 112 7.92 2.70 5.67
N ALA A 113 6.65 2.85 6.06
CA ALA A 113 5.62 1.84 5.84
C ALA A 113 5.41 1.59 4.35
N MET A 114 5.30 0.33 3.95
CA MET A 114 5.25 -0.09 2.56
C MET A 114 3.89 0.21 1.94
N ASN A 115 3.78 1.35 1.25
CA ASN A 115 2.57 1.79 0.57
C ASN A 115 2.48 1.15 -0.82
N GLU A 116 1.72 0.09 -0.94
CA GLU A 116 1.49 -0.63 -2.19
C GLU A 116 0.01 -0.58 -2.61
N LEU A 117 -0.26 -0.61 -3.90
CA LEU A 117 -1.61 -0.71 -4.46
C LEU A 117 -1.97 -2.16 -4.79
N SER A 118 -1.00 -2.94 -5.19
CA SER A 118 -1.10 -4.37 -5.50
C SER A 118 0.09 -5.11 -4.91
N ASN A 119 -0.07 -6.42 -4.72
CA ASN A 119 1.02 -7.33 -4.37
C ASN A 119 0.78 -8.73 -4.93
N HIS A 120 1.59 -9.69 -4.51
CA HIS A 120 1.57 -11.07 -5.01
C HIS A 120 0.39 -11.93 -4.51
N ASP A 121 -0.40 -11.45 -3.54
CA ASP A 121 -1.56 -12.17 -2.98
C ASP A 121 -2.90 -11.60 -3.44
N HIS A 122 -2.98 -10.27 -3.58
CA HIS A 122 -4.22 -9.56 -3.84
C HIS A 122 -4.50 -9.41 -5.35
N SER A 123 -5.74 -9.13 -5.70
CA SER A 123 -6.04 -8.73 -7.08
C SER A 123 -5.31 -7.42 -7.40
N ARG A 124 -4.90 -7.23 -8.66
CA ARG A 124 -4.25 -6.00 -9.07
C ARG A 124 -5.20 -4.81 -8.94
N PHE A 125 -4.68 -3.65 -8.54
CA PHE A 125 -5.51 -2.47 -8.34
C PHE A 125 -6.29 -2.09 -9.62
N LEU A 126 -5.66 -2.18 -10.78
CA LEU A 126 -6.34 -1.90 -12.05
C LEU A 126 -7.53 -2.85 -12.29
N THR A 127 -7.45 -4.12 -11.90
CA THR A 127 -8.58 -5.06 -11.97
C THR A 127 -9.71 -4.60 -11.03
N ARG A 128 -9.41 -4.16 -9.81
CA ARG A 128 -10.42 -3.69 -8.85
C ARG A 128 -11.22 -2.48 -9.36
N THR A 129 -10.65 -1.68 -10.28
CA THR A 129 -11.36 -0.53 -10.87
C THR A 129 -12.58 -0.93 -11.69
N ASN A 130 -12.67 -2.17 -12.18
CA ASN A 130 -13.82 -2.67 -12.93
C ASN A 130 -15.02 -3.03 -12.05
N ARG A 131 -14.87 -2.99 -10.72
CA ARG A 131 -15.90 -3.26 -9.71
C ARG A 131 -16.60 -4.61 -9.88
N THR A 132 -15.90 -5.58 -10.44
CA THR A 132 -16.43 -6.94 -10.64
C THR A 132 -16.04 -7.82 -9.47
N VAL A 133 -17.03 -8.33 -8.76
CA VAL A 133 -16.84 -9.32 -7.69
C VAL A 133 -16.54 -10.69 -8.31
N GLY A 134 -15.43 -11.31 -7.89
CA GLY A 134 -15.06 -12.65 -8.33
C GLY A 134 -13.56 -12.91 -8.35
N ARG A 135 -13.22 -14.09 -8.80
CA ARG A 135 -11.86 -14.61 -8.94
C ARG A 135 -11.68 -15.31 -10.29
N ILE A 136 -10.45 -15.68 -10.64
CA ILE A 136 -10.17 -16.40 -11.90
C ILE A 136 -11.05 -17.65 -12.07
N ALA A 137 -11.29 -18.40 -10.99
CA ALA A 137 -12.11 -19.61 -11.03
C ALA A 137 -13.59 -19.34 -11.34
N THR A 138 -14.12 -18.17 -11.00
CA THR A 138 -15.54 -17.82 -11.18
C THR A 138 -15.82 -16.93 -12.39
N LYS A 139 -14.85 -16.11 -12.79
CA LYS A 139 -15.01 -15.08 -13.83
C LYS A 139 -14.10 -15.32 -15.05
N GLY A 140 -13.06 -16.14 -14.89
CA GLY A 140 -12.04 -16.35 -15.92
C GLY A 140 -11.03 -15.20 -16.01
N ALA A 141 -9.86 -15.50 -16.58
CA ALA A 141 -8.75 -14.55 -16.65
C ALA A 141 -9.04 -13.28 -17.50
N LYS A 142 -9.96 -13.37 -18.46
CA LYS A 142 -10.33 -12.28 -19.36
C LYS A 142 -11.06 -11.15 -18.65
N ALA A 143 -11.96 -11.51 -17.74
CA ALA A 143 -12.78 -10.55 -17.00
C ALA A 143 -11.94 -9.62 -16.10
N ALA A 144 -10.73 -9.99 -15.70
CA ALA A 144 -9.83 -9.13 -14.98
C ALA A 144 -9.45 -7.83 -15.74
N ASN A 145 -9.57 -7.84 -17.07
CA ASN A 145 -9.23 -6.70 -17.95
C ASN A 145 -10.45 -5.99 -18.55
N GLU A 146 -11.65 -6.47 -18.30
CA GLU A 146 -12.87 -5.88 -18.84
C GLU A 146 -13.28 -4.65 -18.03
N ASN A 147 -13.61 -3.55 -18.69
CA ASN A 147 -14.09 -2.30 -18.08
C ASN A 147 -13.17 -1.70 -17.00
N VAL A 148 -11.86 -1.92 -17.10
CA VAL A 148 -10.90 -1.29 -16.17
C VAL A 148 -10.74 0.20 -16.45
N GLU A 149 -10.59 0.99 -15.38
CA GLU A 149 -10.52 2.44 -15.41
C GLU A 149 -9.11 2.94 -15.03
N LYS A 150 -8.28 3.25 -16.05
CA LYS A 150 -6.91 3.73 -15.86
C LYS A 150 -6.85 5.10 -15.17
N CYS A 151 -7.88 5.94 -15.29
CA CYS A 151 -7.94 7.21 -14.56
C CYS A 151 -7.95 6.98 -13.04
N ILE A 152 -8.71 6.01 -12.56
CA ILE A 152 -8.74 5.64 -11.13
C ILE A 152 -7.39 5.09 -10.66
N LEU A 153 -6.70 4.29 -11.49
CA LEU A 153 -5.33 3.88 -11.17
C LEU A 153 -4.39 5.10 -11.05
N ARG A 154 -4.49 6.09 -11.94
CA ARG A 154 -3.69 7.32 -11.85
C ARG A 154 -3.97 8.09 -10.55
N GLU A 155 -5.23 8.20 -10.13
CA GLU A 155 -5.58 8.80 -8.82
C GLU A 155 -4.93 8.05 -7.65
N ALA A 156 -5.01 6.72 -7.67
CA ALA A 156 -4.35 5.88 -6.66
C ALA A 156 -2.84 6.07 -6.63
N VAL A 157 -2.19 6.20 -7.80
CA VAL A 157 -0.74 6.46 -7.91
C VAL A 157 -0.37 7.85 -7.37
N VAL A 158 -1.21 8.88 -7.59
CA VAL A 158 -1.02 10.20 -6.96
C VAL A 158 -1.02 10.05 -5.44
N MET A 159 -2.02 9.33 -4.89
CA MET A 159 -2.07 9.07 -3.46
C MET A 159 -0.85 8.27 -2.97
N GLN A 160 -0.46 7.22 -3.69
CA GLN A 160 0.72 6.40 -3.35
C GLN A 160 2.01 7.23 -3.25
N MET A 161 2.22 8.16 -4.18
CA MET A 161 3.42 8.97 -4.24
C MET A 161 3.41 10.20 -3.31
N THR A 162 2.27 10.52 -2.69
CA THR A 162 2.12 11.71 -1.85
C THR A 162 1.67 11.44 -0.42
N TRP A 163 1.16 10.24 -0.11
CA TRP A 163 0.76 9.81 1.22
C TRP A 163 1.97 9.56 2.13
N PRO A 164 1.85 9.67 3.49
CA PRO A 164 2.92 9.22 4.40
C PRO A 164 3.24 7.74 4.22
N GLY A 165 4.54 7.42 4.06
CA GLY A 165 5.03 6.06 3.84
C GLY A 165 5.98 5.97 2.66
N ALA A 166 6.44 4.76 2.37
CA ALA A 166 7.36 4.45 1.27
C ALA A 166 6.58 3.90 0.06
N PRO A 167 6.43 4.67 -1.04
CA PRO A 167 5.77 4.19 -2.25
C PRO A 167 6.44 2.93 -2.78
N THR A 168 5.67 1.87 -2.95
CA THR A 168 6.15 0.57 -3.42
C THR A 168 5.33 0.11 -4.61
N VAL A 169 5.96 0.01 -5.77
CA VAL A 169 5.30 -0.41 -7.02
C VAL A 169 5.43 -1.92 -7.18
N TYR A 170 4.31 -2.63 -7.21
CA TYR A 170 4.31 -4.03 -7.61
C TYR A 170 4.54 -4.13 -9.12
N TYR A 171 5.47 -4.98 -9.56
CA TYR A 171 5.87 -5.05 -10.96
C TYR A 171 4.67 -5.15 -11.89
N GLY A 172 4.67 -4.32 -12.93
CA GLY A 172 3.65 -4.32 -13.96
C GLY A 172 2.42 -3.46 -13.67
N ASP A 173 2.21 -2.95 -12.45
CA ASP A 173 1.16 -1.95 -12.21
C ASP A 173 1.42 -0.70 -13.04
N GLU A 174 2.68 -0.29 -13.15
CA GLU A 174 3.12 0.81 -14.02
C GLU A 174 2.90 0.53 -15.49
N ALA A 175 2.85 -0.74 -15.90
CA ALA A 175 2.65 -1.16 -17.28
C ALA A 175 1.19 -1.50 -17.62
N GLY A 176 0.25 -1.27 -16.69
CA GLY A 176 -1.18 -1.53 -16.88
C GLY A 176 -1.56 -3.01 -16.75
N MET A 177 -0.79 -3.80 -16.01
CA MET A 177 -1.13 -5.20 -15.78
C MET A 177 -2.39 -5.35 -14.94
N VAL A 178 -3.16 -6.37 -15.27
CA VAL A 178 -4.38 -6.81 -14.59
C VAL A 178 -4.20 -8.23 -14.07
N GLY A 179 -5.03 -8.64 -13.14
CA GLY A 179 -5.07 -10.01 -12.62
C GLY A 179 -5.94 -10.09 -11.36
N TRP A 180 -6.63 -11.21 -11.22
CA TRP A 180 -7.30 -11.60 -9.98
C TRP A 180 -6.24 -11.92 -8.91
N THR A 181 -6.64 -12.38 -7.75
CA THR A 181 -5.73 -12.84 -6.70
C THR A 181 -4.75 -13.91 -7.18
N ASP A 182 -3.74 -14.24 -6.37
CA ASP A 182 -2.82 -15.35 -6.65
C ASP A 182 -3.55 -16.59 -7.19
N PRO A 183 -3.06 -17.23 -8.27
CA PRO A 183 -1.83 -16.95 -9.02
C PRO A 183 -1.98 -15.94 -10.17
N ASP A 184 -3.19 -15.44 -10.48
CA ASP A 184 -3.48 -14.69 -11.69
C ASP A 184 -2.86 -13.27 -11.69
N ASN A 185 -2.64 -12.68 -10.53
CA ASN A 185 -1.93 -11.40 -10.38
C ASN A 185 -0.42 -11.50 -10.73
N ARG A 186 0.14 -12.70 -10.80
CA ARG A 186 1.55 -12.98 -11.09
C ARG A 186 1.80 -13.29 -12.59
N ARG A 187 1.02 -12.69 -13.49
CA ARG A 187 1.21 -12.80 -14.92
C ARG A 187 2.59 -12.30 -15.35
N SER A 188 3.12 -12.83 -16.46
CA SER A 188 4.39 -12.32 -17.02
C SER A 188 4.30 -10.86 -17.39
N TYR A 189 5.41 -10.13 -17.18
CA TYR A 189 5.49 -8.71 -17.58
C TYR A 189 5.25 -8.57 -19.10
N PRO A 190 4.44 -7.59 -19.53
CA PRO A 190 3.98 -7.48 -20.92
C PRO A 190 5.03 -6.82 -21.83
N TRP A 191 6.21 -7.43 -21.95
CA TRP A 191 7.29 -6.92 -22.80
C TRP A 191 6.84 -6.62 -24.23
N GLY A 192 7.10 -5.39 -24.69
CA GLY A 192 6.67 -4.91 -26.01
C GLY A 192 5.20 -4.51 -26.13
N LYS A 193 4.41 -4.70 -25.05
CA LYS A 193 2.97 -4.35 -24.98
C LYS A 193 2.61 -3.52 -23.75
N GLN A 194 3.61 -2.88 -23.15
CA GLN A 194 3.44 -2.04 -21.98
C GLN A 194 2.54 -0.83 -22.28
N ASP A 195 1.80 -0.40 -21.28
CA ASP A 195 1.12 0.89 -21.33
C ASP A 195 2.12 2.02 -21.06
N TRP A 196 2.65 2.60 -22.14
CA TRP A 196 3.67 3.65 -22.06
C TRP A 196 3.14 4.94 -21.41
N GLU A 197 1.85 5.26 -21.53
CA GLU A 197 1.27 6.43 -20.87
C GLU A 197 1.26 6.25 -19.34
N LEU A 198 0.95 5.06 -18.84
CA LEU A 198 1.02 4.75 -17.42
C LEU A 198 2.46 4.73 -16.92
N ILE A 199 3.40 4.20 -17.70
CA ILE A 199 4.83 4.22 -17.34
C ILE A 199 5.33 5.65 -17.19
N GLU A 200 5.06 6.52 -18.17
CA GLU A 200 5.50 7.93 -18.09
C GLU A 200 4.81 8.65 -16.92
N PHE A 201 3.54 8.39 -16.67
CA PHE A 201 2.84 8.94 -15.52
C PHE A 201 3.49 8.52 -14.19
N HIS A 202 3.83 7.24 -14.01
CA HIS A 202 4.57 6.77 -12.82
C HIS A 202 5.93 7.45 -12.69
N LYS A 203 6.67 7.60 -13.79
CA LYS A 203 7.97 8.32 -13.78
C LYS A 203 7.81 9.77 -13.32
N ASP A 204 6.78 10.46 -13.81
CA ASP A 204 6.50 11.84 -13.42
C ASP A 204 6.15 11.94 -11.93
N MET A 205 5.28 11.06 -11.45
CA MET A 205 4.90 11.03 -10.04
C MET A 205 6.08 10.66 -9.12
N ILE A 206 6.94 9.72 -9.51
CA ILE A 206 8.19 9.39 -8.81
C ILE A 206 9.14 10.60 -8.79
N ARG A 207 9.23 11.34 -9.91
CA ARG A 207 10.05 12.57 -9.99
C ARG A 207 9.53 13.64 -9.02
N ILE A 208 8.21 13.83 -8.95
CA ILE A 208 7.55 14.74 -8.00
C ILE A 208 7.83 14.31 -6.56
N HIS A 209 7.61 13.04 -6.22
CA HIS A 209 7.91 12.52 -4.89
C HIS A 209 9.38 12.77 -4.47
N LYS A 210 10.33 12.50 -5.37
CA LYS A 210 11.75 12.72 -5.10
C LYS A 210 12.14 14.20 -5.01
N LYS A 211 11.48 15.06 -5.79
CA LYS A 211 11.78 16.50 -5.84
C LYS A 211 11.33 17.21 -4.55
N TYR A 212 10.18 16.87 -4.00
CA TYR A 212 9.60 17.58 -2.87
C TYR A 212 9.77 16.81 -1.56
N GLU A 213 10.62 17.32 -0.68
CA GLU A 213 10.92 16.70 0.62
C GLU A 213 9.67 16.49 1.48
N CYS A 214 8.66 17.35 1.37
CA CYS A 214 7.41 17.21 2.12
C CYS A 214 6.69 15.89 1.87
N PHE A 215 6.83 15.28 0.69
CA PHE A 215 6.24 13.96 0.43
C PHE A 215 6.99 12.81 1.13
N ARG A 216 8.29 12.98 1.41
CA ARG A 216 9.11 11.95 2.05
C ARG A 216 9.09 12.04 3.58
N SER A 217 9.10 13.25 4.14
CA SER A 217 9.26 13.48 5.59
C SER A 217 8.34 14.57 6.16
N GLY A 218 7.49 15.18 5.32
CA GLY A 218 6.58 16.24 5.75
C GLY A 218 5.43 15.73 6.63
N SER A 219 4.89 16.62 7.45
CA SER A 219 3.66 16.33 8.18
C SER A 219 2.46 16.17 7.22
N TYR A 220 1.47 15.44 7.66
CA TYR A 220 0.20 15.23 6.96
C TYR A 220 -0.91 16.02 7.65
N LYS A 221 -1.88 16.49 6.87
CA LYS A 221 -3.14 17.05 7.37
C LYS A 221 -4.26 16.81 6.36
N SER A 222 -5.37 16.21 6.81
CA SER A 222 -6.65 16.25 6.11
C SER A 222 -7.19 17.67 6.11
N ILE A 223 -7.71 18.14 4.98
CA ILE A 223 -8.18 19.52 4.79
C ILE A 223 -9.69 19.53 4.62
N ALA A 224 -10.21 18.75 3.68
CA ALA A 224 -11.62 18.64 3.39
C ALA A 224 -11.93 17.34 2.62
N SER A 225 -13.17 16.89 2.69
CA SER A 225 -13.66 15.71 1.98
C SER A 225 -15.11 15.85 1.58
N GLY A 226 -15.55 15.01 0.67
CA GLY A 226 -16.92 14.90 0.23
C GLY A 226 -17.15 13.62 -0.57
N SER A 227 -18.28 13.54 -1.26
CA SER A 227 -18.58 12.41 -2.13
C SER A 227 -17.61 12.38 -3.30
N HIS A 228 -16.83 11.29 -3.41
CA HIS A 228 -15.85 11.05 -4.48
C HIS A 228 -14.68 12.05 -4.58
N TRP A 229 -14.39 12.79 -3.52
CA TRP A 229 -13.21 13.65 -3.49
C TRP A 229 -12.64 13.81 -2.08
N ILE A 230 -11.34 14.02 -2.01
CA ILE A 230 -10.60 14.33 -0.78
C ILE A 230 -9.57 15.42 -1.06
N CYS A 231 -9.26 16.20 -0.05
CA CYS A 231 -8.19 17.19 -0.07
C CYS A 231 -7.32 17.02 1.16
N TYR A 232 -6.02 16.82 0.98
CA TYR A 232 -5.04 16.76 2.06
C TYR A 232 -3.76 17.49 1.68
N GLY A 233 -2.95 17.83 2.66
CA GLY A 233 -1.68 18.52 2.46
C GLY A 233 -0.51 17.80 3.12
N ARG A 234 0.68 18.00 2.54
CA ARG A 234 1.97 17.59 3.08
C ARG A 234 2.82 18.82 3.33
N PHE A 235 3.35 18.98 4.53
CA PHE A 235 3.98 20.22 4.96
C PHE A 235 5.36 19.95 5.57
N ASN A 236 6.32 20.81 5.27
CA ASN A 236 7.57 20.91 5.99
C ASN A 236 7.89 22.39 6.29
N LYS A 237 8.99 22.68 7.00
CA LYS A 237 9.35 24.06 7.37
C LYS A 237 9.64 24.97 6.16
N LYS A 238 9.87 24.40 4.98
CA LYS A 238 10.32 25.15 3.79
C LYS A 238 9.33 25.09 2.63
N LEU A 239 8.48 24.08 2.58
CA LEU A 239 7.60 23.83 1.44
C LEU A 239 6.24 23.30 1.91
N GLN A 240 5.19 23.80 1.26
CA GLN A 240 3.82 23.30 1.42
C GLN A 240 3.37 22.71 0.07
N ALA A 241 2.75 21.54 0.09
CA ALA A 241 2.19 20.91 -1.08
C ALA A 241 0.87 20.16 -0.75
#